data_355d6ea00aa7eedad37c7a5684639740
#
_entry.id   355d6ea00aa7eedad37c7a5684639740
#
_cell.length_a   1.000
_cell.length_b   1.000
_cell.length_c   1.000
_cell.angle_alpha   90.00
_cell.angle_beta   90.00
_cell.angle_gamma   90.00
#
_symmetry.space_group_name_H-M   'P 1'
#
loop_
_entity.id
_entity.type
_entity.pdbx_description
1 polymer ?
#
loop_
_entity_poly.entity_id
_entity_poly.type
_entity_poly.pdbx_seq_one_letter_code
_entity_poly.pdbx_strand_id
1 'polypeptide(L)'
;MKEEIIIAGFGGQGVLSMGKILAYAGLLNGFEVTWMPSYGPEQRGGTANVTVIISDSSISSPVLDSFDTAVILNQQSLDKFESKVKPGGTLIYDPYGIHRKPERTDITIVPVDAMEATFEMKNSKTYNMILLGSLLAVKPILDVDNIMAGLKKTLPERHHHLLPLNREAILKGMSLIGK
;
A
#
# COMPACT_ATOMS: atom_id res chain seq x y z
N MET A 1 7.83 -11.40 -14.07
CA MET A 1 7.32 -11.05 -12.71
C MET A 1 5.95 -10.41 -12.83
N LYS A 2 5.01 -10.75 -11.96
CA LYS A 2 3.69 -10.09 -11.86
C LYS A 2 3.29 -10.03 -10.38
N GLU A 3 2.87 -8.87 -9.92
CA GLU A 3 2.35 -8.69 -8.55
C GLU A 3 1.00 -7.96 -8.62
N GLU A 4 -0.02 -8.56 -8.03
CA GLU A 4 -1.40 -8.09 -7.98
C GLU A 4 -1.73 -7.66 -6.56
N ILE A 5 -1.85 -6.34 -6.35
CA ILE A 5 -1.91 -5.72 -5.02
C ILE A 5 -3.28 -5.08 -4.81
N ILE A 6 -3.90 -5.32 -3.67
CA ILE A 6 -5.02 -4.53 -3.14
C ILE A 6 -4.56 -3.70 -1.94
N ILE A 7 -4.86 -2.42 -1.94
CA ILE A 7 -4.68 -1.53 -0.78
C ILE A 7 -6.06 -1.05 -0.38
N ALA A 8 -6.45 -1.24 0.88
CA ALA A 8 -7.82 -0.97 1.32
C ALA A 8 -7.88 -0.39 2.74
N GLY A 9 -8.75 0.60 2.90
CA GLY A 9 -8.94 1.32 4.15
C GLY A 9 -10.08 2.34 4.07
N PHE A 10 -9.98 3.40 4.88
CA PHE A 10 -10.91 4.53 4.81
C PHE A 10 -10.39 5.65 3.91
N GLY A 11 -11.31 6.41 3.34
CA GLY A 11 -11.00 7.69 2.72
C GLY A 11 -10.27 8.61 3.72
N GLY A 12 -9.16 9.21 3.28
CA GLY A 12 -8.28 10.04 4.13
C GLY A 12 -7.05 9.32 4.69
N GLN A 13 -6.98 7.99 4.65
CA GLN A 13 -5.79 7.22 5.05
C GLN A 13 -4.68 7.16 3.98
N GLY A 14 -4.89 7.77 2.82
CA GLY A 14 -3.90 7.80 1.75
C GLY A 14 -3.84 6.54 0.89
N VAL A 15 -4.90 5.70 0.93
CA VAL A 15 -5.02 4.44 0.17
C VAL A 15 -4.79 4.66 -1.33
N LEU A 16 -5.55 5.58 -1.93
CA LEU A 16 -5.46 5.83 -3.37
C LEU A 16 -4.10 6.43 -3.77
N SER A 17 -3.53 7.26 -2.89
CA SER A 17 -2.21 7.85 -3.10
C SER A 17 -1.10 6.79 -3.11
N MET A 18 -1.14 5.81 -2.20
CA MET A 18 -0.19 4.70 -2.19
C MET A 18 -0.22 3.94 -3.52
N GLY A 19 -1.42 3.57 -3.99
CA GLY A 19 -1.57 2.86 -5.26
C GLY A 19 -1.10 3.69 -6.45
N LYS A 20 -1.37 4.99 -6.46
CA LYS A 20 -0.93 5.89 -7.52
C LYS A 20 0.60 6.03 -7.57
N ILE A 21 1.24 6.15 -6.41
CA ILE A 21 2.70 6.22 -6.31
C ILE A 21 3.34 4.93 -6.83
N LEU A 22 2.84 3.76 -6.40
CA LEU A 22 3.30 2.46 -6.90
C LEU A 22 3.16 2.35 -8.42
N ALA A 23 2.00 2.76 -8.97
CA ALA A 23 1.75 2.72 -10.41
C ALA A 23 2.75 3.58 -11.18
N TYR A 24 2.98 4.83 -10.77
CA TYR A 24 3.96 5.70 -11.43
C TYR A 24 5.39 5.20 -11.26
N ALA A 25 5.74 4.68 -10.09
CA ALA A 25 7.05 4.08 -9.86
C ALA A 25 7.30 2.88 -10.79
N GLY A 26 6.31 2.01 -10.95
CA GLY A 26 6.38 0.87 -11.88
C GLY A 26 6.54 1.34 -13.34
N LEU A 27 5.72 2.29 -13.79
CA LEU A 27 5.80 2.84 -15.15
C LEU A 27 7.17 3.47 -15.45
N LEU A 28 7.72 4.24 -14.51
CA LEU A 28 9.04 4.87 -14.67
C LEU A 28 10.19 3.86 -14.76
N ASN A 29 9.95 2.63 -14.27
CA ASN A 29 10.91 1.54 -14.31
C ASN A 29 10.62 0.50 -15.40
N GLY A 30 9.77 0.84 -16.36
CA GLY A 30 9.53 0.04 -17.56
C GLY A 30 8.58 -1.14 -17.36
N PHE A 31 7.83 -1.19 -16.26
CA PHE A 31 6.80 -2.20 -16.06
C PHE A 31 5.48 -1.81 -16.74
N GLU A 32 4.72 -2.83 -17.15
CA GLU A 32 3.31 -2.69 -17.42
C GLU A 32 2.55 -2.54 -16.10
N VAL A 33 1.64 -1.55 -16.03
CA VAL A 33 0.96 -1.21 -14.78
C VAL A 33 -0.51 -0.94 -15.01
N THR A 34 -1.35 -1.41 -14.09
CA THR A 34 -2.73 -0.92 -13.96
C THR A 34 -2.96 -0.28 -12.60
N TRP A 35 -3.80 0.71 -12.55
CA TRP A 35 -4.24 1.38 -11.33
C TRP A 35 -5.74 1.59 -11.38
N MET A 36 -6.48 0.90 -10.53
CA MET A 36 -7.94 0.90 -10.53
C MET A 36 -8.47 1.24 -9.14
N PRO A 37 -8.79 2.52 -8.87
CA PRO A 37 -9.37 2.94 -7.61
C PRO A 37 -10.87 2.59 -7.53
N SER A 38 -11.32 2.28 -6.31
CA SER A 38 -12.73 2.12 -5.96
C SER A 38 -13.01 2.85 -4.65
N TYR A 39 -13.97 3.76 -4.67
CA TYR A 39 -14.39 4.52 -3.48
C TYR A 39 -15.88 4.82 -3.56
N GLY A 40 -16.50 4.91 -2.39
CA GLY A 40 -17.92 5.27 -2.28
C GLY A 40 -18.17 6.76 -2.47
N PRO A 41 -19.45 7.19 -2.47
CA PRO A 41 -19.83 8.59 -2.58
C PRO A 41 -19.32 9.45 -1.42
N GLU A 42 -19.00 8.85 -0.28
CA GLU A 42 -18.44 9.52 0.89
C GLU A 42 -16.91 9.57 0.79
N GLN A 43 -16.35 10.77 0.58
CA GLN A 43 -14.91 10.95 0.41
C GLN A 43 -14.11 10.84 1.72
N ARG A 44 -14.74 11.02 2.88
CA ARG A 44 -14.09 10.89 4.19
C ARG A 44 -14.87 9.92 5.07
N GLY A 45 -14.15 8.97 5.68
CA GLY A 45 -14.74 7.94 6.53
C GLY A 45 -15.45 6.80 5.78
N GLY A 46 -15.66 6.92 4.46
CA GLY A 46 -16.15 5.85 3.61
C GLY A 46 -15.05 4.87 3.23
N THR A 47 -15.43 3.68 2.77
CA THR A 47 -14.49 2.67 2.29
C THR A 47 -13.79 3.12 1.01
N ALA A 48 -12.48 2.96 0.95
CA ALA A 48 -11.67 3.19 -0.23
C ALA A 48 -10.73 2.02 -0.46
N ASN A 49 -10.56 1.62 -1.70
CA ASN A 49 -9.55 0.64 -2.06
C ASN A 49 -8.99 0.95 -3.45
N VAL A 50 -7.82 0.43 -3.72
CA VAL A 50 -7.17 0.52 -5.03
C VAL A 50 -6.50 -0.79 -5.35
N THR A 51 -6.70 -1.25 -6.57
CA THR A 51 -5.96 -2.38 -7.13
C THR A 51 -4.83 -1.86 -8.00
N VAL A 52 -3.64 -2.39 -7.80
CA VAL A 52 -2.45 -2.12 -8.61
C VAL A 52 -1.89 -3.44 -9.11
N ILE A 53 -1.64 -3.53 -10.41
CA ILE A 53 -0.89 -4.63 -11.01
C ILE A 53 0.42 -4.04 -11.52
N ILE A 54 1.54 -4.68 -11.17
CA ILE A 54 2.87 -4.36 -11.72
C ILE A 54 3.39 -5.64 -12.39
N SER A 55 3.75 -5.57 -13.66
CA SER A 55 4.15 -6.75 -14.45
C SER A 55 5.25 -6.42 -15.45
N ASP A 56 6.14 -7.36 -15.70
CA ASP A 56 7.12 -7.31 -16.80
C ASP A 56 6.54 -7.78 -18.14
N SER A 57 5.27 -8.18 -18.16
CA SER A 57 4.55 -8.63 -19.34
C SER A 57 3.17 -7.98 -19.43
N SER A 58 2.56 -8.04 -20.61
CA SER A 58 1.26 -7.42 -20.88
C SER A 58 0.17 -7.87 -19.91
N ILE A 59 -0.61 -6.91 -19.40
CA ILE A 59 -1.72 -7.13 -18.49
C ILE A 59 -3.02 -7.21 -19.31
N SER A 60 -3.66 -8.37 -19.30
CA SER A 60 -4.89 -8.61 -20.07
C SER A 60 -6.15 -8.01 -19.45
N SER A 61 -6.18 -7.82 -18.13
CA SER A 61 -7.29 -7.21 -17.40
C SER A 61 -6.84 -6.51 -16.13
N PRO A 62 -7.36 -5.32 -15.82
CA PRO A 62 -7.15 -4.65 -14.54
C PRO A 62 -8.09 -5.17 -13.44
N VAL A 63 -9.10 -5.96 -13.79
CA VAL A 63 -10.11 -6.48 -12.85
C VAL A 63 -9.58 -7.75 -12.22
N LEU A 64 -9.53 -7.78 -10.89
CA LEU A 64 -9.03 -8.90 -10.09
C LEU A 64 -10.07 -9.36 -9.08
N ASP A 65 -10.21 -10.67 -8.93
CA ASP A 65 -11.03 -11.31 -7.89
C ASP A 65 -10.20 -11.75 -6.68
N SER A 66 -8.89 -11.92 -6.88
CA SER A 66 -7.92 -12.33 -5.84
C SER A 66 -6.59 -11.61 -6.03
N PHE A 67 -5.79 -11.55 -4.96
CA PHE A 67 -4.61 -10.72 -4.88
C PHE A 67 -3.39 -11.51 -4.38
N ASP A 68 -2.20 -11.21 -4.92
CA ASP A 68 -0.95 -11.73 -4.39
C ASP A 68 -0.61 -11.07 -3.05
N THR A 69 -0.90 -9.77 -2.94
CA THR A 69 -0.65 -8.98 -1.73
C THR A 69 -1.84 -8.09 -1.39
N ALA A 70 -2.25 -8.09 -0.12
CA ALA A 70 -3.23 -7.16 0.45
C ALA A 70 -2.57 -6.27 1.50
N VAL A 71 -2.81 -4.96 1.42
CA VAL A 71 -2.42 -3.96 2.44
C VAL A 71 -3.69 -3.40 3.06
N ILE A 72 -3.93 -3.72 4.33
CA ILE A 72 -5.21 -3.53 5.01
C ILE A 72 -5.07 -2.53 6.15
N LEU A 73 -5.87 -1.46 6.12
CA LEU A 73 -5.77 -0.33 7.05
C LEU A 73 -6.95 -0.23 8.02
N ASN A 74 -7.97 -1.08 7.90
CA ASN A 74 -9.12 -1.09 8.83
C ASN A 74 -9.83 -2.44 8.86
N GLN A 75 -10.71 -2.63 9.86
CA GLN A 75 -11.44 -3.87 10.06
C GLN A 75 -12.35 -4.24 8.88
N GLN A 76 -13.08 -3.29 8.34
CA GLN A 76 -14.00 -3.54 7.23
C GLN A 76 -13.28 -4.07 5.98
N SER A 77 -12.07 -3.53 5.72
CA SER A 77 -11.23 -4.00 4.62
C SER A 77 -10.65 -5.38 4.90
N LEU A 78 -10.28 -5.69 6.13
CA LEU A 78 -9.86 -7.02 6.53
C LEU A 78 -10.98 -8.04 6.27
N ASP A 79 -12.17 -7.76 6.74
CA ASP A 79 -13.34 -8.65 6.57
C ASP A 79 -13.68 -8.89 5.09
N LYS A 80 -13.48 -7.87 4.25
CA LYS A 80 -13.77 -7.94 2.82
C LYS A 80 -12.70 -8.65 2.01
N PHE A 81 -11.43 -8.45 2.31
CA PHE A 81 -10.33 -8.82 1.42
C PHE A 81 -9.44 -9.96 1.93
N GLU A 82 -9.48 -10.34 3.20
CA GLU A 82 -8.67 -11.44 3.72
C GLU A 82 -8.88 -12.74 2.92
N SER A 83 -10.14 -13.10 2.65
CA SER A 83 -10.50 -14.30 1.90
C SER A 83 -10.08 -14.26 0.43
N LYS A 84 -9.77 -13.08 -0.09
CA LYS A 84 -9.38 -12.84 -1.48
C LYS A 84 -7.86 -12.82 -1.70
N VAL A 85 -7.06 -12.96 -0.66
CA VAL A 85 -5.63 -13.18 -0.80
C VAL A 85 -5.41 -14.59 -1.32
N LYS A 86 -4.62 -14.74 -2.38
CA LYS A 86 -4.31 -16.05 -2.97
C LYS A 86 -3.58 -16.94 -1.96
N PRO A 87 -3.75 -18.27 -2.00
CA PRO A 87 -2.92 -19.18 -1.22
C PRO A 87 -1.42 -18.91 -1.45
N GLY A 88 -0.65 -18.85 -0.36
CA GLY A 88 0.77 -18.45 -0.42
C GLY A 88 1.02 -16.95 -0.59
N GLY A 89 -0.04 -16.15 -0.72
CA GLY A 89 0.05 -14.69 -0.79
C GLY A 89 0.39 -14.02 0.53
N THR A 90 0.35 -12.70 0.56
CA THR A 90 0.75 -11.88 1.71
C THR A 90 -0.34 -10.91 2.11
N LEU A 91 -0.59 -10.80 3.42
CA LEU A 91 -1.48 -9.80 4.01
C LEU A 91 -0.68 -8.95 4.98
N ILE A 92 -0.52 -7.67 4.66
CA ILE A 92 0.10 -6.65 5.49
C ILE A 92 -1.02 -5.82 6.12
N TYR A 93 -1.00 -5.62 7.42
CA TYR A 93 -2.04 -4.84 8.08
C TYR A 93 -1.50 -4.04 9.26
N ASP A 94 -2.15 -2.90 9.53
CA ASP A 94 -1.93 -2.14 10.75
C ASP A 94 -2.90 -2.63 11.83
N PRO A 95 -2.43 -3.16 12.97
CA PRO A 95 -3.31 -3.58 14.07
C PRO A 95 -4.15 -2.45 14.66
N TYR A 96 -3.76 -1.20 14.45
CA TYR A 96 -4.50 -0.05 14.96
C TYR A 96 -5.92 0.02 14.35
N GLY A 97 -6.94 -0.03 15.21
CA GLY A 97 -8.34 -0.01 14.76
C GLY A 97 -8.84 -1.34 14.14
N ILE A 98 -8.06 -2.40 14.24
CA ILE A 98 -8.46 -3.75 13.85
C ILE A 98 -8.76 -4.56 15.12
N HIS A 99 -9.99 -5.05 15.23
CA HIS A 99 -10.48 -5.75 16.42
C HIS A 99 -10.34 -7.27 16.32
N ARG A 100 -10.33 -7.81 15.10
CA ARG A 100 -10.14 -9.22 14.80
C ARG A 100 -8.82 -9.41 14.06
N LYS A 101 -7.97 -10.28 14.57
CA LYS A 101 -6.74 -10.66 13.85
C LYS A 101 -7.09 -11.44 12.57
N PRO A 102 -6.24 -11.38 11.53
CA PRO A 102 -6.36 -12.28 10.39
C PRO A 102 -6.33 -13.74 10.84
N GLU A 103 -7.14 -14.59 10.21
CA GLU A 103 -7.35 -16.00 10.62
C GLU A 103 -6.76 -17.00 9.61
N ARG A 104 -6.39 -16.55 8.40
CA ARG A 104 -5.82 -17.38 7.36
C ARG A 104 -4.46 -17.95 7.78
N THR A 105 -4.26 -19.26 7.56
CA THR A 105 -3.01 -19.98 7.88
C THR A 105 -2.20 -20.37 6.65
N ASP A 106 -2.76 -20.17 5.48
CA ASP A 106 -2.17 -20.50 4.18
C ASP A 106 -1.54 -19.28 3.46
N ILE A 107 -1.47 -18.15 4.15
CA ILE A 107 -0.86 -16.91 3.67
C ILE A 107 0.15 -16.37 4.69
N THR A 108 1.05 -15.50 4.23
CA THR A 108 1.95 -14.77 5.12
C THR A 108 1.22 -13.55 5.70
N ILE A 109 1.12 -13.48 7.02
CA ILE A 109 0.48 -12.36 7.74
C ILE A 109 1.55 -11.50 8.38
N VAL A 110 1.57 -10.21 8.04
CA VAL A 110 2.58 -9.24 8.48
C VAL A 110 1.89 -8.07 9.21
N PRO A 111 1.88 -8.05 10.54
CA PRO A 111 1.44 -6.88 11.30
C PRO A 111 2.49 -5.77 11.21
N VAL A 112 2.03 -4.54 11.05
CA VAL A 112 2.88 -3.34 10.98
C VAL A 112 2.29 -2.26 11.86
N ASP A 113 2.99 -1.88 12.92
CA ASP A 113 2.57 -0.81 13.85
C ASP A 113 2.78 0.59 13.23
N ALA A 114 2.14 0.81 12.07
CA ALA A 114 2.32 2.00 11.26
C ALA A 114 1.76 3.26 11.95
N MET A 115 0.64 3.14 12.66
CA MET A 115 0.07 4.27 13.39
C MET A 115 0.97 4.68 14.55
N GLU A 116 1.53 3.72 15.29
CA GLU A 116 2.51 4.01 16.37
C GLU A 116 3.74 4.74 15.81
N ALA A 117 4.30 4.23 14.71
CA ALA A 117 5.43 4.88 14.03
C ALA A 117 5.08 6.31 13.54
N THR A 118 3.84 6.51 13.10
CA THR A 118 3.33 7.84 12.72
C THR A 118 3.31 8.80 13.90
N PHE A 119 2.90 8.33 15.08
CA PHE A 119 2.95 9.13 16.31
C PHE A 119 4.39 9.47 16.71
N GLU A 120 5.31 8.51 16.59
CA GLU A 120 6.74 8.77 16.85
C GLU A 120 7.31 9.86 15.92
N MET A 121 6.94 9.84 14.63
CA MET A 121 7.33 10.85 13.65
C MET A 121 6.62 12.20 13.84
N LYS A 122 5.62 12.27 14.73
CA LYS A 122 4.83 13.49 15.02
C LYS A 122 4.23 14.15 13.78
N ASN A 123 3.91 13.36 12.76
CA ASN A 123 3.35 13.87 11.51
C ASN A 123 2.35 12.86 10.90
N SER A 124 1.07 13.15 11.05
CA SER A 124 -0.02 12.29 10.58
C SER A 124 -0.01 12.03 9.07
N LYS A 125 0.67 12.85 8.29
CA LYS A 125 0.77 12.70 6.84
C LYS A 125 1.77 11.64 6.40
N THR A 126 2.52 11.05 7.33
CA THR A 126 3.52 10.01 7.02
C THR A 126 2.95 8.59 7.04
N TYR A 127 1.74 8.39 7.56
CA TYR A 127 1.13 7.08 7.79
C TYR A 127 1.16 6.16 6.55
N ASN A 128 0.65 6.65 5.43
CA ASN A 128 0.61 5.87 4.20
C ASN A 128 2.02 5.59 3.62
N MET A 129 2.97 6.49 3.84
CA MET A 129 4.36 6.27 3.39
C MET A 129 5.08 5.22 4.25
N ILE A 130 4.78 5.14 5.54
CA ILE A 130 5.28 4.09 6.43
C ILE A 130 4.76 2.72 5.95
N LEU A 131 3.46 2.60 5.66
CA LEU A 131 2.89 1.37 5.12
C LEU A 131 3.47 1.01 3.75
N LEU A 132 3.69 1.99 2.89
CA LEU A 132 4.33 1.77 1.59
C LEU A 132 5.76 1.23 1.77
N GLY A 133 6.52 1.78 2.72
CA GLY A 133 7.84 1.28 3.07
C GLY A 133 7.82 -0.16 3.57
N SER A 134 6.85 -0.50 4.42
CA SER A 134 6.66 -1.87 4.90
C SER A 134 6.32 -2.84 3.76
N LEU A 135 5.48 -2.41 2.81
CA LEU A 135 5.19 -3.19 1.60
C LEU A 135 6.47 -3.48 0.80
N LEU A 136 7.33 -2.48 0.59
CA LEU A 136 8.59 -2.66 -0.15
C LEU A 136 9.56 -3.62 0.55
N ALA A 137 9.61 -3.61 1.88
CA ALA A 137 10.46 -4.52 2.63
C ALA A 137 9.98 -5.97 2.55
N VAL A 138 8.65 -6.18 2.51
CA VAL A 138 8.04 -7.52 2.38
C VAL A 138 8.05 -8.01 0.94
N LYS A 139 7.81 -7.09 -0.01
CA LYS A 139 7.72 -7.35 -1.46
C LYS A 139 8.64 -6.37 -2.21
N PRO A 140 9.91 -6.72 -2.43
CA PRO A 140 10.89 -5.84 -3.05
C PRO A 140 10.74 -5.78 -4.58
N ILE A 141 9.55 -5.42 -5.06
CA ILE A 141 9.24 -5.26 -6.49
C ILE A 141 9.79 -3.95 -7.07
N LEU A 142 9.96 -2.96 -6.22
CA LEU A 142 10.52 -1.64 -6.52
C LEU A 142 11.42 -1.24 -5.34
N ASP A 143 12.44 -0.43 -5.61
CA ASP A 143 13.27 0.15 -4.56
C ASP A 143 12.77 1.52 -4.09
N VAL A 144 13.40 2.06 -3.06
CA VAL A 144 13.02 3.37 -2.48
C VAL A 144 13.18 4.49 -3.50
N ASP A 145 14.21 4.46 -4.35
CA ASP A 145 14.45 5.52 -5.34
C ASP A 145 13.40 5.48 -6.45
N ASN A 146 12.95 4.29 -6.84
CA ASN A 146 11.80 4.12 -7.75
C ASN A 146 10.53 4.75 -7.16
N ILE A 147 10.25 4.49 -5.89
CA ILE A 147 9.09 5.05 -5.20
C ILE A 147 9.19 6.57 -5.07
N MET A 148 10.37 7.09 -4.76
CA MET A 148 10.59 8.54 -4.68
C MET A 148 10.40 9.23 -6.03
N ALA A 149 10.79 8.59 -7.13
CA ALA A 149 10.53 9.08 -8.47
C ALA A 149 9.02 9.10 -8.79
N GLY A 150 8.30 8.04 -8.45
CA GLY A 150 6.84 7.96 -8.57
C GLY A 150 6.14 9.02 -7.72
N LEU A 151 6.56 9.20 -6.47
CA LEU A 151 6.04 10.23 -5.58
C LEU A 151 6.25 11.63 -6.15
N LYS A 152 7.44 11.94 -6.65
CA LYS A 152 7.74 13.22 -7.27
C LYS A 152 6.85 13.52 -8.48
N LYS A 153 6.47 12.50 -9.25
CA LYS A 153 5.52 12.63 -10.37
C LYS A 153 4.09 12.88 -9.90
N THR A 154 3.69 12.34 -8.75
CA THR A 154 2.31 12.45 -8.24
C THR A 154 2.08 13.71 -7.40
N LEU A 155 3.13 14.24 -6.76
CA LEU A 155 3.04 15.46 -5.95
C LEU A 155 3.15 16.71 -6.82
N PRO A 156 2.26 17.71 -6.61
CA PRO A 156 2.46 19.04 -7.17
C PRO A 156 3.80 19.64 -6.73
N GLU A 157 4.45 20.43 -7.58
CA GLU A 157 5.77 21.03 -7.31
C GLU A 157 5.82 21.79 -5.98
N ARG A 158 4.74 22.50 -5.63
CA ARG A 158 4.62 23.23 -4.35
C ARG A 158 4.78 22.32 -3.11
N HIS A 159 4.63 21.00 -3.26
CA HIS A 159 4.76 20.00 -2.20
C HIS A 159 6.06 19.20 -2.28
N HIS A 160 6.95 19.47 -3.22
CA HIS A 160 8.23 18.76 -3.36
C HIS A 160 9.16 18.95 -2.15
N HIS A 161 8.97 20.00 -1.35
CA HIS A 161 9.67 20.18 -0.08
C HIS A 161 9.36 19.06 0.94
N LEU A 162 8.30 18.29 0.73
CA LEU A 162 7.93 17.14 1.58
C LEU A 162 8.62 15.82 1.16
N LEU A 163 9.32 15.79 0.03
CA LEU A 163 9.99 14.58 -0.44
C LEU A 163 10.97 13.98 0.58
N PRO A 164 11.83 14.76 1.28
CA PRO A 164 12.71 14.21 2.30
C PRO A 164 11.96 13.54 3.45
N LEU A 165 10.87 14.15 3.95
CA LEU A 165 10.03 13.59 5.00
C LEU A 165 9.36 12.28 4.57
N ASN A 166 8.86 12.23 3.33
CA ASN A 166 8.25 11.02 2.79
C ASN A 166 9.28 9.89 2.63
N ARG A 167 10.51 10.20 2.22
CA ARG A 167 11.60 9.23 2.16
C ARG A 167 11.91 8.67 3.55
N GLU A 168 12.00 9.52 4.55
CA GLU A 168 12.21 9.11 5.95
C GLU A 168 11.09 8.17 6.43
N ALA A 169 9.82 8.49 6.12
CA ALA A 169 8.68 7.66 6.45
C ALA A 169 8.72 6.28 5.77
N ILE A 170 9.11 6.22 4.51
CA ILE A 170 9.31 4.95 3.78
C ILE A 170 10.39 4.11 4.48
N LEU A 171 11.55 4.69 4.77
CA LEU A 171 12.64 4.00 5.45
C LEU A 171 12.24 3.55 6.87
N LYS A 172 11.47 4.37 7.60
CA LYS A 172 10.88 3.98 8.90
C LYS A 172 10.01 2.75 8.73
N GLY A 173 9.10 2.73 7.74
CA GLY A 173 8.24 1.58 7.45
C GLY A 173 9.03 0.31 7.13
N MET A 174 10.08 0.42 6.33
CA MET A 174 10.97 -0.71 6.04
C MET A 174 11.62 -1.27 7.32
N SER A 175 12.02 -0.39 8.24
CA SER A 175 12.66 -0.78 9.50
C SER A 175 11.74 -1.50 10.49
N LEU A 176 10.41 -1.46 10.28
CA LEU A 176 9.44 -2.17 11.11
C LEU A 176 9.32 -3.66 10.74
N ILE A 177 9.81 -4.05 9.59
CA ILE A 177 9.77 -5.42 9.10
C ILE A 177 11.02 -6.16 9.57
N GLY A 178 10.85 -7.35 10.15
CA GLY A 178 11.96 -8.20 10.61
C GLY A 178 12.47 -7.89 12.03
N LYS A 179 11.68 -7.13 12.80
CA LYS A 179 11.91 -6.98 14.25
C LYS A 179 11.21 -8.07 15.04
#